data_ecb74891ce7ec7c8cc041d4faa515f67
#
_entry.id   ecb74891ce7ec7c8cc041d4faa515f67
#
_cell.length_a   1.000
_cell.length_b   1.000
_cell.length_c   1.000
_cell.angle_alpha   90.00
_cell.angle_beta   90.00
_cell.angle_gamma   90.00
#
_symmetry.space_group_name_H-M   'P 1'
#
loop_
_entity.id
_entity.type
_entity.pdbx_description
1 polymer ?
#
loop_
_entity_poly.entity_id
_entity_poly.type
_entity_poly.pdbx_seq_one_letter_code
_entity_poly.pdbx_strand_id
1 'polypeptide(L)'
;MKKILSLTLALAMIGTILTGCGSKDAATKTPAENTQQTAPVQQEQSQTEKALALINTFATGDTDTARSLLADGYIQHNLAYGTGADAFIGSVEYLASADVKTTVNNIRAFEDGDKVFLQTIYNFAGAGEQVAFD
;
A
#
# COMPACT_ATOMS: atom_id res chain seq x y z
N MET A 1 -20.16 18.68 25.31
CA MET A 1 -20.87 19.87 24.80
C MET A 1 -19.88 20.79 24.13
N LYS A 2 -19.87 20.90 22.80
CA LYS A 2 -19.37 21.96 21.91
C LYS A 2 -19.36 21.34 20.49
N LYS A 3 -20.40 21.45 19.78
CA LYS A 3 -20.94 22.28 18.67
C LYS A 3 -19.90 22.43 17.53
N ILE A 4 -20.06 21.62 16.51
CA ILE A 4 -20.47 21.78 15.12
C ILE A 4 -20.18 23.18 14.53
N LEU A 5 -19.41 23.23 13.44
CA LEU A 5 -19.62 24.22 12.40
C LEU A 5 -19.40 23.63 11.02
N SER A 6 -20.53 23.45 10.36
CA SER A 6 -20.70 23.10 8.95
C SER A 6 -20.37 24.34 8.11
N LEU A 7 -19.57 24.20 7.04
CA LEU A 7 -19.45 25.24 6.03
C LEU A 7 -19.54 24.62 4.64
N THR A 8 -20.74 24.68 4.10
CA THR A 8 -21.07 24.45 2.68
C THR A 8 -20.66 25.67 1.86
N LEU A 9 -19.86 25.47 0.81
CA LEU A 9 -19.69 26.46 -0.24
C LEU A 9 -19.94 25.82 -1.60
N ALA A 10 -21.11 26.12 -2.14
CA ALA A 10 -21.47 25.86 -3.53
C ALA A 10 -20.99 27.03 -4.40
N LEU A 11 -20.28 26.75 -5.48
CA LEU A 11 -20.04 27.74 -6.51
C LEU A 11 -20.35 27.14 -7.89
N ALA A 12 -21.46 27.56 -8.44
CA ALA A 12 -21.86 27.35 -9.83
C ALA A 12 -21.13 28.35 -10.72
N MET A 13 -20.56 27.90 -11.83
CA MET A 13 -20.14 28.77 -12.93
C MET A 13 -20.68 28.27 -14.25
N ILE A 14 -21.49 29.15 -14.80
CA ILE A 14 -22.25 29.11 -16.03
C ILE A 14 -21.30 29.28 -17.23
N GLY A 15 -21.63 28.55 -18.30
CA GLY A 15 -20.92 28.57 -19.55
C GLY A 15 -21.07 29.82 -20.40
N THR A 16 -20.26 29.94 -21.41
CA THR A 16 -20.56 30.69 -22.65
C THR A 16 -19.91 29.99 -23.85
N ILE A 17 -20.79 29.65 -24.76
CA ILE A 17 -20.49 29.17 -26.12
C ILE A 17 -20.22 30.40 -26.98
N LEU A 18 -19.16 30.43 -27.75
CA LEU A 18 -18.99 31.34 -28.87
C LEU A 18 -18.54 30.54 -30.10
N THR A 19 -19.46 30.39 -31.01
CA THR A 19 -19.26 29.99 -32.40
C THR A 19 -18.58 31.15 -33.17
N GLY A 20 -17.53 30.81 -33.90
CA GLY A 20 -16.88 31.71 -34.85
C GLY A 20 -16.28 30.92 -36.01
N CYS A 21 -16.93 31.00 -37.16
CA CYS A 21 -16.50 30.46 -38.43
C CYS A 21 -15.67 31.50 -39.21
N GLY A 22 -14.56 31.13 -39.86
CA GLY A 22 -13.90 32.03 -40.82
C GLY A 22 -12.46 31.64 -41.18
N SER A 23 -12.35 30.97 -42.34
CA SER A 23 -11.32 31.02 -43.43
C SER A 23 -9.82 31.15 -43.20
N LYS A 24 -9.11 30.13 -43.72
CA LYS A 24 -7.82 30.08 -44.48
C LYS A 24 -6.77 31.16 -44.25
N ASP A 25 -5.59 30.74 -43.78
CA ASP A 25 -4.33 30.63 -44.57
C ASP A 25 -3.13 30.20 -43.68
N ALA A 26 -2.36 29.33 -44.28
CA ALA A 26 -0.94 28.99 -44.12
C ALA A 26 -0.17 29.13 -42.79
N ALA A 27 0.32 27.96 -42.36
CA ALA A 27 1.66 27.66 -41.84
C ALA A 27 2.23 28.46 -40.66
N THR A 28 2.26 27.82 -39.49
CA THR A 28 3.48 27.63 -38.70
C THR A 28 3.14 26.64 -37.55
N LYS A 29 3.84 25.54 -37.51
CA LYS A 29 3.71 24.50 -36.49
C LYS A 29 4.36 25.00 -35.20
N THR A 30 3.55 25.28 -34.18
CA THR A 30 3.98 25.31 -32.80
C THR A 30 3.35 24.13 -32.10
N PRO A 31 4.08 23.28 -31.35
CA PRO A 31 3.51 22.18 -30.63
C PRO A 31 2.60 22.72 -29.51
N ALA A 32 1.32 22.40 -29.57
CA ALA A 32 0.42 22.63 -28.47
C ALA A 32 0.85 21.73 -27.31
N GLU A 33 1.28 22.35 -26.23
CA GLU A 33 1.52 21.73 -24.94
C GLU A 33 0.16 21.19 -24.43
N ASN A 34 -0.05 19.90 -24.57
CA ASN A 34 -1.22 19.20 -24.05
C ASN A 34 -1.02 19.00 -22.55
N THR A 35 -1.40 19.97 -21.77
CA THR A 35 -1.48 19.83 -20.30
C THR A 35 -2.67 18.91 -19.99
N GLN A 36 -2.46 17.61 -20.15
CA GLN A 36 -3.34 16.60 -19.61
C GLN A 36 -3.17 16.64 -18.09
N GLN A 37 -4.10 17.30 -17.43
CA GLN A 37 -4.27 17.26 -15.98
C GLN A 37 -4.69 15.83 -15.62
N THR A 38 -3.71 14.97 -15.38
CA THR A 38 -3.93 13.64 -14.84
C THR A 38 -4.49 13.80 -13.43
N ALA A 39 -5.73 13.35 -13.24
CA ALA A 39 -6.26 13.10 -11.90
C ALA A 39 -5.28 12.17 -11.15
N PRO A 40 -5.14 12.27 -9.82
CA PRO A 40 -4.29 11.38 -9.07
C PRO A 40 -4.78 9.95 -9.29
N VAL A 41 -4.02 9.17 -10.06
CA VAL A 41 -4.17 7.72 -10.13
C VAL A 41 -3.78 7.24 -8.74
N GLN A 42 -4.74 6.74 -7.96
CA GLN A 42 -4.43 5.94 -6.79
C GLN A 42 -3.66 4.74 -7.31
N GLN A 43 -2.36 4.76 -7.13
CA GLN A 43 -1.49 3.66 -7.51
C GLN A 43 -1.82 2.50 -6.59
N GLU A 44 -2.51 1.49 -7.12
CA GLU A 44 -2.78 0.25 -6.41
C GLU A 44 -1.43 -0.40 -6.05
N GLN A 45 -1.22 -0.72 -4.77
CA GLN A 45 0.01 -1.36 -4.33
C GLN A 45 0.24 -2.67 -5.08
N SER A 46 1.48 -2.90 -5.53
CA SER A 46 1.87 -4.18 -6.14
C SER A 46 1.74 -5.33 -5.12
N GLN A 47 1.69 -6.55 -5.60
CA GLN A 47 1.64 -7.72 -4.71
C GLN A 47 2.90 -7.81 -3.85
N THR A 48 4.07 -7.47 -4.42
CA THR A 48 5.33 -7.37 -3.66
C THR A 48 5.25 -6.33 -2.55
N GLU A 49 4.71 -5.14 -2.81
CA GLU A 49 4.55 -4.11 -1.77
C GLU A 49 3.63 -4.56 -0.64
N LYS A 50 2.52 -5.25 -0.97
CA LYS A 50 1.60 -5.83 0.02
C LYS A 50 2.29 -6.90 0.86
N ALA A 51 3.04 -7.81 0.24
CA ALA A 51 3.76 -8.86 0.94
C ALA A 51 4.85 -8.30 1.87
N LEU A 52 5.63 -7.33 1.40
CA LEU A 52 6.63 -6.63 2.20
C LEU A 52 6.01 -5.87 3.38
N ALA A 53 4.89 -5.18 3.15
CA ALA A 53 4.15 -4.49 4.21
C ALA A 53 3.67 -5.49 5.27
N LEU A 54 3.13 -6.64 4.85
CA LEU A 54 2.66 -7.68 5.76
C LEU A 54 3.79 -8.22 6.65
N ILE A 55 4.90 -8.67 6.09
CA ILE A 55 6.00 -9.21 6.91
C ILE A 55 6.65 -8.15 7.80
N ASN A 56 6.66 -6.87 7.37
CA ASN A 56 7.21 -5.79 8.16
C ASN A 56 6.39 -5.50 9.43
N THR A 57 5.14 -5.96 9.51
CA THR A 57 4.31 -5.84 10.73
C THR A 57 4.93 -6.55 11.93
N PHE A 58 5.75 -7.58 11.72
CA PHE A 58 6.51 -8.22 12.80
C PHE A 58 7.51 -7.26 13.48
N ALA A 59 8.06 -6.31 12.73
CA ALA A 59 8.96 -5.30 13.28
C ALA A 59 8.22 -4.08 13.85
N THR A 60 7.11 -3.68 13.24
CA THR A 60 6.37 -2.47 13.61
C THR A 60 5.30 -2.71 14.68
N GLY A 61 4.76 -3.93 14.76
CA GLY A 61 3.61 -4.24 15.61
C GLY A 61 2.28 -3.73 15.06
N ASP A 62 2.23 -3.34 13.78
CA ASP A 62 1.03 -2.76 13.15
C ASP A 62 0.02 -3.84 12.78
N THR A 63 -0.86 -4.15 13.72
CA THR A 63 -1.92 -5.16 13.54
C THR A 63 -3.02 -4.71 12.59
N ASP A 64 -3.27 -3.40 12.44
CA ASP A 64 -4.29 -2.89 11.53
C ASP A 64 -3.86 -3.08 10.08
N THR A 65 -2.61 -2.76 9.76
CA THR A 65 -2.02 -3.08 8.45
C THR A 65 -2.05 -4.59 8.19
N ALA A 66 -1.65 -5.41 9.16
CA ALA A 66 -1.68 -6.87 8.98
C ALA A 66 -3.10 -7.37 8.67
N ARG A 67 -4.11 -6.95 9.44
CA ARG A 67 -5.52 -7.32 9.19
C ARG A 67 -6.01 -6.93 7.81
N SER A 68 -5.64 -5.74 7.34
CA SER A 68 -6.09 -5.23 6.04
C SER A 68 -5.54 -6.01 4.84
N LEU A 69 -4.41 -6.70 5.03
CA LEU A 69 -3.70 -7.44 3.99
C LEU A 69 -3.99 -8.95 4.01
N LEU A 70 -4.52 -9.48 5.12
CA LEU A 70 -4.85 -10.89 5.26
C LEU A 70 -6.27 -11.15 4.75
N ALA A 71 -6.43 -12.14 3.87
CA ALA A 71 -7.74 -12.57 3.39
C ALA A 71 -8.45 -13.44 4.45
N ASP A 72 -9.79 -13.52 4.39
CA ASP A 72 -10.62 -14.36 5.28
C ASP A 72 -10.19 -15.84 5.29
N GLY A 73 -9.70 -16.34 4.16
CA GLY A 73 -9.23 -17.72 4.02
C GLY A 73 -7.72 -17.88 4.19
N TYR A 74 -7.02 -16.93 4.79
CA TYR A 74 -5.58 -17.00 4.96
C TYR A 74 -5.13 -18.27 5.70
N ILE A 75 -4.13 -18.94 5.14
CA ILE A 75 -3.53 -20.15 5.73
C ILE A 75 -2.08 -19.83 6.07
N GLN A 76 -1.76 -19.92 7.36
CA GLN A 76 -0.38 -19.81 7.85
C GLN A 76 0.31 -21.18 7.78
N HIS A 77 1.41 -21.26 7.07
CA HIS A 77 2.20 -22.49 6.95
C HIS A 77 3.36 -22.59 7.96
N ASN A 78 3.63 -21.55 8.72
CA ASN A 78 4.63 -21.60 9.78
C ASN A 78 4.06 -22.33 11.00
N LEU A 79 4.57 -23.52 11.27
CA LEU A 79 4.07 -24.39 12.34
C LEU A 79 4.25 -23.83 13.76
N ALA A 80 5.11 -22.81 13.94
CA ALA A 80 5.37 -22.22 15.24
C ALA A 80 4.23 -21.31 15.75
N TYR A 81 3.39 -20.76 14.85
CA TYR A 81 2.45 -19.69 15.17
C TYR A 81 0.98 -20.07 15.04
N GLY A 82 0.66 -21.31 14.75
CA GLY A 82 -0.71 -21.73 14.48
C GLY A 82 -1.17 -21.35 13.06
N THR A 83 -2.48 -21.41 12.79
CA THR A 83 -3.04 -21.17 11.45
C THR A 83 -4.07 -20.07 11.46
N GLY A 84 -4.27 -19.41 10.29
CA GLY A 84 -5.26 -18.38 10.09
C GLY A 84 -4.79 -16.97 10.48
N ALA A 85 -5.59 -15.97 10.11
CA ALA A 85 -5.27 -14.56 10.29
C ALA A 85 -5.07 -14.18 11.77
N ASP A 86 -5.91 -14.70 12.68
CA ASP A 86 -5.81 -14.37 14.10
C ASP A 86 -4.51 -14.87 14.72
N ALA A 87 -3.99 -16.03 14.27
CA ALA A 87 -2.69 -16.54 14.72
C ALA A 87 -1.55 -15.64 14.24
N PHE A 88 -1.61 -15.14 13.01
CA PHE A 88 -0.65 -14.17 12.49
C PHE A 88 -0.68 -12.87 13.32
N ILE A 89 -1.87 -12.30 13.56
CA ILE A 89 -2.03 -11.09 14.36
C ILE A 89 -1.50 -11.26 15.78
N GLY A 90 -1.83 -12.39 16.43
CA GLY A 90 -1.31 -12.69 17.76
C GLY A 90 0.22 -12.77 17.81
N SER A 91 0.86 -13.25 16.72
CA SER A 91 2.32 -13.25 16.60
C SER A 91 2.88 -11.84 16.48
N VAL A 92 2.23 -10.96 15.71
CA VAL A 92 2.61 -9.55 15.59
C VAL A 92 2.53 -8.85 16.96
N GLU A 93 1.44 -9.03 17.69
CA GLU A 93 1.24 -8.47 19.03
C GLU A 93 2.29 -8.98 20.04
N TYR A 94 2.54 -10.30 20.02
CA TYR A 94 3.53 -10.91 20.89
C TYR A 94 4.93 -10.33 20.65
N LEU A 95 5.36 -10.24 19.39
CA LEU A 95 6.68 -9.71 19.03
C LEU A 95 6.78 -8.20 19.33
N ALA A 96 5.71 -7.44 19.15
CA ALA A 96 5.66 -6.02 19.49
C ALA A 96 5.81 -5.77 21.01
N SER A 97 5.35 -6.72 21.83
CA SER A 97 5.45 -6.62 23.31
C SER A 97 6.85 -6.96 23.84
N ALA A 98 7.72 -7.56 23.04
CA ALA A 98 9.05 -7.97 23.48
C ALA A 98 9.97 -6.77 23.78
N ASP A 99 10.86 -6.92 24.77
CA ASP A 99 11.85 -5.89 25.14
C ASP A 99 12.83 -5.63 24.00
N VAL A 100 13.32 -6.69 23.37
CA VAL A 100 14.15 -6.62 22.17
C VAL A 100 13.27 -6.67 20.93
N LYS A 101 13.34 -5.62 20.12
CA LYS A 101 12.47 -5.52 18.95
C LYS A 101 12.90 -6.46 17.84
N THR A 102 11.91 -7.01 17.15
CA THR A 102 12.12 -7.80 15.94
C THR A 102 12.65 -6.90 14.83
N THR A 103 13.61 -7.43 14.07
CA THR A 103 14.06 -6.81 12.81
C THR A 103 13.68 -7.68 11.63
N VAL A 104 13.29 -7.02 10.55
CA VAL A 104 12.92 -7.64 9.27
C VAL A 104 13.77 -6.99 8.18
N ASN A 105 14.61 -7.76 7.52
CA ASN A 105 15.46 -7.29 6.44
C ASN A 105 15.22 -8.13 5.19
N ASN A 106 14.43 -7.60 4.26
CA ASN A 106 14.19 -8.25 2.98
C ASN A 106 15.42 -8.12 2.07
N ILE A 107 15.96 -9.25 1.65
CA ILE A 107 17.15 -9.33 0.78
C ILE A 107 16.75 -9.24 -0.69
N ARG A 108 15.66 -9.88 -1.07
CA ARG A 108 15.10 -9.85 -2.40
C ARG A 108 13.63 -10.24 -2.41
N ALA A 109 12.91 -9.72 -3.39
CA ALA A 109 11.53 -10.05 -3.66
C ALA A 109 11.34 -10.21 -5.17
N PHE A 110 10.48 -11.12 -5.59
CA PHE A 110 10.07 -11.26 -6.99
C PHE A 110 8.66 -11.83 -7.07
N GLU A 111 7.97 -11.49 -8.16
CA GLU A 111 6.61 -11.96 -8.47
C GLU A 111 6.67 -13.01 -9.57
N ASP A 112 5.80 -14.02 -9.46
CA ASP A 112 5.53 -15.00 -10.51
C ASP A 112 4.02 -15.24 -10.57
N GLY A 113 3.37 -14.60 -11.51
CA GLY A 113 1.92 -14.64 -11.66
C GLY A 113 1.20 -14.03 -10.46
N ASP A 114 0.48 -14.86 -9.71
CA ASP A 114 -0.28 -14.49 -8.51
C ASP A 114 0.50 -14.68 -7.21
N LYS A 115 1.80 -14.99 -7.30
CA LYS A 115 2.64 -15.31 -6.15
C LYS A 115 3.76 -14.30 -5.97
N VAL A 116 4.11 -14.07 -4.72
CA VAL A 116 5.28 -13.30 -4.33
C VAL A 116 6.21 -14.23 -3.54
N PHE A 117 7.49 -14.15 -3.86
CA PHE A 117 8.55 -14.85 -3.14
C PHE A 117 9.47 -13.84 -2.48
N LEU A 118 9.68 -14.00 -1.19
CA LEU A 118 10.57 -13.15 -0.42
C LEU A 118 11.72 -13.96 0.15
N GLN A 119 12.93 -13.40 0.12
CA GLN A 119 14.03 -13.89 0.92
C GLN A 119 14.33 -12.85 1.99
N THR A 120 14.11 -13.22 3.25
CA THR A 120 14.13 -12.29 4.37
C THR A 120 15.05 -12.80 5.48
N ILE A 121 15.76 -11.89 6.12
CA ILE A 121 16.48 -12.15 7.37
C ILE A 121 15.63 -11.57 8.50
N TYR A 122 15.20 -12.43 9.40
CA TYR A 122 14.50 -12.07 10.61
C TYR A 122 15.41 -12.19 11.83
N ASN A 123 15.25 -11.30 12.80
CA ASN A 123 15.72 -11.52 14.16
C ASN A 123 14.52 -11.28 15.09
N PHE A 124 13.81 -12.33 15.42
CA PHE A 124 12.63 -12.29 16.25
C PHE A 124 13.00 -12.08 17.72
N ALA A 125 12.64 -10.91 18.26
CA ALA A 125 12.85 -10.57 19.67
C ALA A 125 14.29 -10.86 20.19
N GLY A 126 15.29 -10.71 19.34
CA GLY A 126 16.69 -10.94 19.71
C GLY A 126 17.13 -12.40 19.76
N ALA A 127 16.32 -13.34 19.26
CA ALA A 127 16.65 -14.77 19.27
C ALA A 127 17.79 -15.19 18.30
N GLY A 128 18.30 -14.24 17.52
CA GLY A 128 19.32 -14.46 16.50
C GLY A 128 18.76 -14.39 15.09
N GLU A 129 19.64 -14.18 14.11
CA GLU A 129 19.26 -14.05 12.72
C GLU A 129 18.85 -15.40 12.12
N GLN A 130 17.74 -15.37 11.37
CA GLN A 130 17.20 -16.51 10.65
C GLN A 130 16.89 -16.07 9.21
N VAL A 131 17.32 -16.86 8.24
CA VAL A 131 16.94 -16.65 6.83
C VAL A 131 15.68 -17.45 6.55
N ALA A 132 14.64 -16.77 6.05
CA ALA A 132 13.42 -17.41 5.60
C ALA A 132 13.17 -17.16 4.12
N PHE A 133 12.38 -18.03 3.53
CA PHE A 133 11.76 -17.87 2.22
C PHE A 133 10.24 -17.87 2.45
N ASP A 134 9.63 -16.72 2.25
CA ASP A 134 8.22 -16.44 2.50
C ASP A 134 7.43 -16.44 1.19
#